data_73c320241aab18af057951bd74f06484
#
_entry.id   73c320241aab18af057951bd74f06484
#
_cell.length_a   1.000
_cell.length_b   1.000
_cell.length_c   1.000
_cell.angle_alpha   90.00
_cell.angle_beta   90.00
_cell.angle_gamma   90.00
#
_symmetry.space_group_name_H-M   'P 1'
#
loop_
_entity.id
_entity.type
_entity.pdbx_description
1 polymer ?
#
loop_
_entity_poly.entity_id
_entity_poly.type
_entity_poly.pdbx_seq_one_letter_code
_entity_poly.pdbx_strand_id
1 'polypeptide(L)'
;MKRSVSLVLLAAACALALAAVTMLTGCGPKETDSGPTGNVTPDPGTDSLTGETASYTSGYVDLALTLPEGWKWEAVQDKSGGTEGVRFWSPEEKALDFRLQCWTKGFGMCGTGVTSEELTLPGGQTVWEYTEEGPEGLWLNICFVGTPGDYVLQPAGGTLDRDTWEACRDTLLAILDTARFGRNAMTEQQAIDAASAAYDGQYDIAYGRYNVADGKWTVTFNRSVVGQEQKSARFSVSPDGKVSALPYVSEK
;
A
#
# COMPACT_ATOMS: atom_id res chain seq x y z
N MET A 1 41.31 -30.59 12.94
CA MET A 1 40.20 -31.55 12.91
C MET A 1 39.20 -31.24 14.01
N LYS A 2 38.17 -30.41 13.76
CA LYS A 2 37.00 -30.16 14.63
C LYS A 2 36.05 -29.17 13.92
N ARG A 3 35.36 -29.59 12.86
CA ARG A 3 34.27 -28.85 12.21
C ARG A 3 33.42 -29.81 11.38
N SER A 4 32.77 -30.80 11.96
CA SER A 4 31.87 -31.70 11.22
C SER A 4 30.70 -32.27 12.03
N VAL A 5 30.38 -31.70 13.19
CA VAL A 5 29.31 -32.25 14.06
C VAL A 5 28.05 -31.36 14.10
N SER A 6 28.13 -30.10 13.64
CA SER A 6 26.97 -29.17 13.73
C SER A 6 25.99 -29.22 12.54
N LEU A 7 26.30 -29.90 11.46
CA LEU A 7 25.43 -29.93 10.27
C LEU A 7 24.41 -31.08 10.26
N VAL A 8 24.58 -32.08 11.12
CA VAL A 8 23.68 -33.26 11.13
C VAL A 8 22.46 -33.06 12.08
N LEU A 9 22.52 -32.12 13.01
CA LEU A 9 21.43 -31.85 13.95
C LEU A 9 20.35 -30.91 13.42
N LEU A 10 20.60 -30.16 12.34
CA LEU A 10 19.62 -29.26 11.74
C LEU A 10 18.68 -29.96 10.73
N ALA A 11 19.06 -31.12 10.21
CA ALA A 11 18.24 -31.88 9.24
C ALA A 11 17.17 -32.75 9.91
N ALA A 12 17.28 -33.04 11.21
CA ALA A 12 16.31 -33.89 11.93
C ALA A 12 15.11 -33.11 12.49
N ALA A 13 15.17 -31.78 12.59
CA ALA A 13 14.09 -30.96 13.12
C ALA A 13 13.02 -30.58 12.08
N CYS A 14 13.33 -30.63 10.78
CA CYS A 14 12.37 -30.30 9.70
C CYS A 14 11.49 -31.48 9.24
N ALA A 15 11.78 -32.70 9.64
CA ALA A 15 11.02 -33.88 9.20
C ALA A 15 9.82 -34.24 10.10
N LEU A 16 9.66 -33.59 11.26
CA LEU A 16 8.58 -33.88 12.22
C LEU A 16 7.39 -32.93 12.17
N ALA A 17 7.43 -31.89 11.34
CA ALA A 17 6.35 -30.91 11.21
C ALA A 17 5.36 -31.16 10.04
N LEU A 18 5.55 -32.20 9.23
CA LEU A 18 4.71 -32.50 8.06
C LEU A 18 3.74 -33.68 8.20
N ALA A 19 3.58 -34.26 9.37
CA ALA A 19 2.77 -35.47 9.57
C ALA A 19 1.44 -35.28 10.34
N ALA A 20 0.94 -34.05 10.53
CA ALA A 20 -0.25 -33.80 11.36
C ALA A 20 -1.44 -33.15 10.64
N VAL A 21 -1.53 -33.17 9.31
CA VAL A 21 -2.69 -32.61 8.55
C VAL A 21 -3.21 -33.64 7.54
N THR A 22 -3.59 -34.82 7.99
CA THR A 22 -4.47 -35.70 7.21
C THR A 22 -5.22 -36.65 8.17
N MET A 23 -6.35 -36.23 8.70
CA MET A 23 -7.47 -37.06 9.17
C MET A 23 -8.62 -36.16 9.62
N LEU A 24 -9.53 -35.79 8.71
CA LEU A 24 -10.94 -35.49 9.03
C LEU A 24 -11.72 -35.36 7.70
N THR A 25 -11.95 -36.51 7.07
CA THR A 25 -13.03 -36.67 6.10
C THR A 25 -13.99 -37.71 6.66
N GLY A 26 -15.24 -37.31 6.79
CA GLY A 26 -16.33 -38.27 6.96
C GLY A 26 -17.42 -37.79 7.87
N CYS A 27 -18.52 -37.31 7.30
CA CYS A 27 -19.85 -37.88 7.50
C CYS A 27 -20.88 -37.12 6.66
N GLY A 28 -21.64 -37.90 5.94
CA GLY A 28 -22.57 -37.54 4.90
C GLY A 28 -23.95 -37.03 5.42
N PRO A 29 -24.95 -36.95 4.54
CA PRO A 29 -26.07 -36.03 4.63
C PRO A 29 -27.20 -36.56 5.52
N LYS A 30 -27.89 -35.65 6.21
CA LYS A 30 -29.22 -35.92 6.76
C LYS A 30 -30.15 -34.78 6.37
N GLU A 31 -31.05 -35.08 5.46
CA GLU A 31 -32.25 -34.31 5.16
C GLU A 31 -33.19 -34.25 6.34
N THR A 32 -34.02 -33.23 6.28
CA THR A 32 -35.29 -32.93 6.94
C THR A 32 -35.21 -31.95 8.09
N ASP A 33 -35.74 -30.74 7.97
CA ASP A 33 -37.17 -30.46 8.20
C ASP A 33 -37.50 -28.98 7.92
N SER A 34 -38.68 -28.80 7.37
CA SER A 34 -39.29 -27.51 7.02
C SER A 34 -39.79 -26.78 8.27
N GLY A 35 -39.43 -25.48 8.40
CA GLY A 35 -40.12 -24.58 9.34
C GLY A 35 -39.36 -23.28 9.59
N PRO A 36 -39.98 -22.22 10.00
CA PRO A 36 -40.80 -21.30 9.21
C PRO A 36 -40.03 -20.05 8.76
N THR A 37 -40.50 -19.45 7.70
CA THR A 37 -40.13 -18.14 7.18
C THR A 37 -39.88 -17.11 8.30
N GLY A 38 -38.59 -16.99 8.72
CA GLY A 38 -38.12 -15.85 9.47
C GLY A 38 -37.94 -14.70 8.48
N ASN A 39 -38.70 -13.64 8.70
CA ASN A 39 -38.48 -12.35 8.08
C ASN A 39 -37.03 -11.96 8.29
N VAL A 40 -36.20 -12.13 7.29
CA VAL A 40 -34.87 -11.52 7.25
C VAL A 40 -35.14 -10.03 7.05
N THR A 41 -35.07 -9.29 8.14
CA THR A 41 -34.93 -7.84 8.08
C THR A 41 -33.75 -7.57 7.16
N PRO A 42 -33.90 -6.78 6.08
CA PRO A 42 -32.76 -6.40 5.27
C PRO A 42 -31.75 -5.72 6.20
N ASP A 43 -30.51 -6.21 6.20
CA ASP A 43 -29.36 -5.54 6.75
C ASP A 43 -29.35 -4.09 6.23
N PRO A 44 -29.19 -3.05 7.06
CA PRO A 44 -29.22 -1.68 6.59
C PRO A 44 -28.06 -1.45 5.62
N GLY A 45 -28.39 -1.64 4.34
CA GLY A 45 -27.83 -1.09 3.13
C GLY A 45 -26.32 -0.97 3.04
N THR A 46 -25.65 -1.98 2.50
CA THR A 46 -24.63 -1.72 1.48
C THR A 46 -25.38 -1.27 0.22
N ASP A 47 -25.86 -0.03 0.20
CA ASP A 47 -26.23 0.61 -1.05
C ASP A 47 -24.97 0.60 -1.92
N SER A 48 -25.00 -0.24 -2.96
CA SER A 48 -23.88 -0.33 -3.89
C SER A 48 -23.64 1.07 -4.45
N LEU A 49 -22.44 1.62 -4.21
CA LEU A 49 -22.05 2.91 -4.75
C LEU A 49 -22.25 2.88 -6.27
N THR A 50 -23.09 3.77 -6.81
CA THR A 50 -23.47 3.81 -8.23
C THR A 50 -22.91 5.03 -8.95
N GLY A 51 -22.03 5.76 -8.30
CA GLY A 51 -21.46 7.00 -8.81
C GLY A 51 -20.31 6.81 -9.81
N GLU A 52 -19.59 7.90 -10.04
CA GLU A 52 -18.48 7.95 -10.99
C GLU A 52 -17.26 7.19 -10.48
N THR A 53 -16.50 6.58 -11.39
CA THR A 53 -15.22 5.96 -11.04
C THR A 53 -14.11 7.00 -11.11
N ALA A 54 -13.50 7.29 -9.97
CA ALA A 54 -12.24 8.04 -9.90
C ALA A 54 -11.07 7.10 -10.20
N SER A 55 -10.15 7.49 -11.08
CA SER A 55 -9.01 6.65 -11.43
C SER A 55 -7.74 7.45 -11.68
N TYR A 56 -6.60 6.85 -11.35
CA TYR A 56 -5.30 7.43 -11.62
C TYR A 56 -4.33 6.34 -12.05
N THR A 57 -3.64 6.57 -13.15
CA THR A 57 -2.63 5.66 -13.67
C THR A 57 -1.36 6.43 -14.02
N SER A 58 -0.23 5.92 -13.54
CA SER A 58 1.10 6.45 -13.84
C SER A 58 2.07 5.31 -14.17
N GLY A 59 3.36 5.60 -14.23
CA GLY A 59 4.40 4.56 -14.31
C GLY A 59 4.52 3.70 -13.04
N TYR A 60 3.94 4.10 -11.93
CA TYR A 60 4.04 3.41 -10.63
C TYR A 60 2.67 3.05 -10.02
N VAL A 61 1.67 3.91 -10.17
CA VAL A 61 0.34 3.79 -9.57
C VAL A 61 -0.68 3.36 -10.61
N ASP A 62 -1.53 2.42 -10.21
CA ASP A 62 -2.77 2.09 -10.90
C ASP A 62 -3.86 1.95 -9.84
N LEU A 63 -4.73 2.95 -9.75
CA LEU A 63 -5.74 3.12 -8.72
C LEU A 63 -7.09 3.42 -9.37
N ALA A 64 -8.13 2.75 -8.92
CA ALA A 64 -9.50 3.08 -9.25
C ALA A 64 -10.40 2.87 -8.03
N LEU A 65 -11.41 3.73 -7.83
CA LEU A 65 -12.43 3.60 -6.80
C LEU A 65 -13.74 4.20 -7.28
N THR A 66 -14.86 3.71 -6.75
CA THR A 66 -16.21 4.20 -7.06
C THR A 66 -16.63 5.21 -6.01
N LEU A 67 -17.15 6.34 -6.45
CA LEU A 67 -17.64 7.41 -5.58
C LEU A 67 -19.17 7.38 -5.44
N PRO A 68 -19.73 7.98 -4.41
CA PRO A 68 -21.17 8.24 -4.35
C PRO A 68 -21.63 9.14 -5.51
N GLU A 69 -22.91 9.08 -5.85
CA GLU A 69 -23.48 9.95 -6.85
C GLU A 69 -23.30 11.44 -6.45
N GLY A 70 -22.95 12.27 -7.41
CA GLY A 70 -22.74 13.70 -7.21
C GLY A 70 -21.36 14.10 -6.67
N TRP A 71 -20.57 13.16 -6.13
CA TRP A 71 -19.21 13.46 -5.72
C TRP A 71 -18.34 13.81 -6.92
N LYS A 72 -17.30 14.60 -6.66
CA LYS A 72 -16.33 15.07 -7.66
C LYS A 72 -14.96 14.52 -7.34
N TRP A 73 -14.11 14.47 -8.35
CA TRP A 73 -12.71 14.04 -8.16
C TRP A 73 -11.78 14.72 -9.16
N GLU A 74 -10.49 14.69 -8.84
CA GLU A 74 -9.40 15.10 -9.71
C GLU A 74 -8.15 14.23 -9.46
N ALA A 75 -7.32 14.09 -10.49
CA ALA A 75 -6.00 13.49 -10.33
C ALA A 75 -5.07 14.46 -9.58
N VAL A 76 -4.30 13.96 -8.62
CA VAL A 76 -3.37 14.76 -7.84
C VAL A 76 -1.97 14.16 -7.85
N GLN A 77 -0.96 15.03 -7.88
CA GLN A 77 0.43 14.66 -7.89
C GLN A 77 1.25 15.70 -7.14
N ASP A 78 1.93 15.28 -6.08
CA ASP A 78 2.99 16.08 -5.42
C ASP A 78 4.35 15.53 -5.80
N LYS A 79 5.01 16.19 -6.74
CA LYS A 79 6.34 15.80 -7.23
C LYS A 79 7.42 15.91 -6.16
N SER A 80 7.29 16.84 -5.24
CA SER A 80 8.26 17.09 -4.16
C SER A 80 8.07 16.08 -3.02
N GLY A 81 6.85 15.82 -2.62
CA GLY A 81 6.47 14.84 -1.60
C GLY A 81 6.62 13.40 -2.06
N GLY A 82 6.53 13.16 -3.37
CA GLY A 82 6.54 11.82 -3.93
C GLY A 82 5.23 11.09 -3.71
N THR A 83 4.10 11.81 -3.82
CA THR A 83 2.76 11.22 -3.73
C THR A 83 1.97 11.46 -5.00
N GLU A 84 1.16 10.49 -5.38
CA GLU A 84 0.29 10.56 -6.55
C GLU A 84 -0.96 9.70 -6.37
N GLY A 85 -2.09 10.13 -6.95
CA GLY A 85 -3.36 9.44 -6.81
C GLY A 85 -4.54 10.32 -7.16
N VAL A 86 -5.59 10.27 -6.37
CA VAL A 86 -6.82 11.03 -6.57
C VAL A 86 -7.20 11.84 -5.33
N ARG A 87 -7.79 13.01 -5.55
CA ARG A 87 -8.56 13.76 -4.57
C ARG A 87 -10.03 13.65 -4.95
N PHE A 88 -10.89 13.50 -3.97
CA PHE A 88 -12.33 13.42 -4.16
C PHE A 88 -13.08 14.11 -3.02
N TRP A 89 -14.23 14.68 -3.33
CA TRP A 89 -14.99 15.49 -2.37
C TRP A 89 -16.47 15.48 -2.66
N SER A 90 -17.25 15.75 -1.62
CA SER A 90 -18.66 16.07 -1.73
C SER A 90 -18.85 17.56 -2.05
N PRO A 91 -19.53 17.96 -3.13
CA PRO A 91 -19.85 19.35 -3.40
C PRO A 91 -20.84 19.96 -2.40
N GLU A 92 -21.65 19.13 -1.75
CA GLU A 92 -22.68 19.55 -0.79
C GLU A 92 -22.07 19.77 0.61
N GLU A 93 -21.08 18.95 0.98
CA GLU A 93 -20.44 18.99 2.29
C GLU A 93 -18.94 19.29 2.13
N LYS A 94 -18.57 20.55 2.21
CA LYS A 94 -17.19 21.03 2.01
C LYS A 94 -16.14 20.39 2.94
N ALA A 95 -16.59 19.87 4.09
CA ALA A 95 -15.71 19.17 5.01
C ALA A 95 -15.29 17.78 4.50
N LEU A 96 -16.06 17.19 3.58
CA LEU A 96 -15.77 15.89 2.98
C LEU A 96 -14.88 16.04 1.75
N ASP A 97 -13.60 16.22 1.99
CA ASP A 97 -12.58 16.43 0.98
C ASP A 97 -11.33 15.59 1.35
N PHE A 98 -11.04 14.59 0.52
CA PHE A 98 -10.05 13.55 0.83
C PHE A 98 -9.09 13.32 -0.33
N ARG A 99 -7.91 12.79 -0.01
CA ARG A 99 -6.94 12.29 -0.98
C ARG A 99 -6.64 10.83 -0.68
N LEU A 100 -6.78 9.98 -1.70
CA LEU A 100 -6.21 8.63 -1.69
C LEU A 100 -5.00 8.64 -2.59
N GLN A 101 -3.82 8.53 -2.00
CA GLN A 101 -2.54 8.68 -2.69
C GLN A 101 -1.59 7.53 -2.37
N CYS A 102 -0.79 7.13 -3.35
CA CYS A 102 0.36 6.27 -3.14
C CYS A 102 1.58 7.11 -2.74
N TRP A 103 2.24 6.71 -1.66
CA TRP A 103 3.48 7.30 -1.16
C TRP A 103 4.67 6.55 -1.73
N THR A 104 5.25 7.05 -2.81
CA THR A 104 6.32 6.38 -3.56
C THR A 104 7.66 6.31 -2.81
N LYS A 105 7.79 7.05 -1.71
CA LYS A 105 8.96 7.04 -0.82
C LYS A 105 8.74 6.21 0.45
N GLY A 106 7.61 5.51 0.52
CA GLY A 106 7.14 4.83 1.71
C GLY A 106 6.37 5.75 2.66
N PHE A 107 5.40 5.19 3.35
CA PHE A 107 4.62 5.84 4.39
C PHE A 107 4.95 5.19 5.73
N GLY A 108 5.23 5.98 6.73
CA GLY A 108 5.52 5.51 8.09
C GLY A 108 4.83 6.38 9.12
N MET A 109 4.32 5.73 10.15
CA MET A 109 3.65 6.36 11.29
C MET A 109 4.48 6.15 12.54
N CYS A 110 4.81 7.24 13.22
CA CYS A 110 5.39 7.19 14.55
C CYS A 110 4.94 8.42 15.33
N GLY A 111 4.55 8.22 16.58
CA GLY A 111 4.16 9.32 17.46
C GLY A 111 3.57 8.83 18.77
N THR A 112 3.72 9.62 19.82
CA THR A 112 2.97 9.46 21.06
C THR A 112 1.61 10.12 20.90
N GLY A 113 0.53 9.40 21.20
CA GLY A 113 -0.85 9.92 21.08
C GLY A 113 -1.60 9.41 19.84
N VAL A 114 -0.92 8.73 18.91
CA VAL A 114 -1.58 8.07 17.78
C VAL A 114 -2.30 6.83 18.27
N THR A 115 -3.59 6.73 17.97
CA THR A 115 -4.40 5.52 18.10
C THR A 115 -4.41 4.79 16.77
N SER A 116 -4.36 3.46 16.78
CA SER A 116 -4.42 2.64 15.58
C SER A 116 -5.44 1.51 15.74
N GLU A 117 -6.22 1.27 14.69
CA GLU A 117 -7.19 0.18 14.61
C GLU A 117 -7.03 -0.55 13.27
N GLU A 118 -7.01 -1.88 13.31
CA GLU A 118 -7.04 -2.70 12.11
C GLU A 118 -8.49 -3.02 11.76
N LEU A 119 -8.88 -2.74 10.52
CA LEU A 119 -10.22 -2.96 10.00
C LEU A 119 -10.16 -3.87 8.77
N THR A 120 -11.10 -4.80 8.69
CA THR A 120 -11.36 -5.56 7.47
C THR A 120 -12.61 -5.00 6.81
N LEU A 121 -12.46 -4.47 5.60
CA LEU A 121 -13.55 -3.95 4.79
C LEU A 121 -14.45 -5.12 4.29
N PRO A 122 -15.71 -4.88 3.95
CA PRO A 122 -16.64 -5.93 3.49
C PRO A 122 -16.12 -6.75 2.30
N GLY A 123 -15.39 -6.13 1.38
CA GLY A 123 -14.72 -6.79 0.24
C GLY A 123 -13.48 -7.60 0.61
N GLY A 124 -13.11 -7.68 1.89
CA GLY A 124 -11.99 -8.45 2.42
C GLY A 124 -10.65 -7.73 2.40
N GLN A 125 -10.58 -6.48 2.01
CA GLN A 125 -9.36 -5.67 2.11
C GLN A 125 -9.11 -5.27 3.56
N THR A 126 -7.85 -5.28 3.99
CA THR A 126 -7.45 -4.82 5.32
C THR A 126 -6.88 -3.42 5.23
N VAL A 127 -7.29 -2.57 6.16
CA VAL A 127 -6.76 -1.21 6.32
C VAL A 127 -6.39 -0.98 7.78
N TRP A 128 -5.43 -0.09 8.01
CA TRP A 128 -5.14 0.48 9.31
C TRP A 128 -5.66 1.90 9.38
N GLU A 129 -6.58 2.16 10.30
CA GLU A 129 -7.02 3.51 10.66
C GLU A 129 -6.11 4.07 11.75
N TYR A 130 -5.46 5.19 11.49
CA TYR A 130 -4.63 5.92 12.45
C TYR A 130 -5.26 7.27 12.74
N THR A 131 -5.45 7.57 14.01
CA THR A 131 -6.04 8.84 14.47
C THR A 131 -5.23 9.47 15.57
N GLU A 132 -5.14 10.80 15.57
CA GLU A 132 -4.55 11.60 16.63
C GLU A 132 -5.37 12.87 16.85
N GLU A 133 -5.78 13.11 18.10
CA GLU A 133 -6.45 14.37 18.46
C GLU A 133 -5.44 15.50 18.61
N GLY A 134 -5.64 16.56 17.88
CA GLY A 134 -4.83 17.76 17.94
C GLY A 134 -5.65 19.02 18.17
N PRO A 135 -4.99 20.17 18.43
CA PRO A 135 -5.67 21.44 18.63
C PRO A 135 -6.39 21.96 17.37
N GLU A 136 -6.02 21.45 16.20
CA GLU A 136 -6.59 21.84 14.91
C GLU A 136 -7.63 20.81 14.39
N GLY A 137 -7.95 19.79 15.19
CA GLY A 137 -8.88 18.71 14.86
C GLY A 137 -8.23 17.35 14.86
N LEU A 138 -8.98 16.37 14.35
CA LEU A 138 -8.57 14.99 14.21
C LEU A 138 -7.62 14.85 13.00
N TRP A 139 -6.41 14.42 13.25
CA TRP A 139 -5.53 13.93 12.22
C TRP A 139 -5.90 12.47 11.92
N LEU A 140 -6.14 12.16 10.65
CA LEU A 140 -6.64 10.86 10.19
C LEU A 140 -5.79 10.36 9.03
N ASN A 141 -5.40 9.07 9.10
CA ASN A 141 -4.86 8.33 7.97
C ASN A 141 -5.45 6.94 7.93
N ILE A 142 -5.90 6.49 6.76
CA ILE A 142 -6.31 5.11 6.54
C ILE A 142 -5.36 4.50 5.52
N CYS A 143 -4.58 3.50 5.96
CA CYS A 143 -3.52 2.88 5.20
C CYS A 143 -3.94 1.49 4.74
N PHE A 144 -3.85 1.20 3.45
CA PHE A 144 -4.12 -0.13 2.90
C PHE A 144 -2.97 -1.08 3.18
N VAL A 145 -3.30 -2.35 3.47
CA VAL A 145 -2.34 -3.42 3.75
C VAL A 145 -2.29 -4.39 2.57
N GLY A 146 -1.08 -4.83 2.23
CA GLY A 146 -0.89 -5.85 1.18
C GLY A 146 -1.11 -5.36 -0.25
N THR A 147 -1.21 -4.05 -0.45
CA THR A 147 -1.31 -3.42 -1.78
C THR A 147 0.06 -3.30 -2.44
N PRO A 148 0.13 -3.11 -3.78
CA PRO A 148 1.41 -2.95 -4.49
C PRO A 148 2.19 -1.67 -4.15
N GLY A 149 1.71 -0.84 -3.26
CA GLY A 149 2.34 0.40 -2.80
C GLY A 149 1.69 0.88 -1.51
N ASP A 150 2.25 1.91 -0.88
CA ASP A 150 1.72 2.49 0.34
C ASP A 150 0.59 3.48 0.01
N TYR A 151 -0.63 2.96 -0.11
CA TYR A 151 -1.81 3.78 -0.36
C TYR A 151 -2.41 4.27 0.95
N VAL A 152 -2.58 5.59 1.04
CA VAL A 152 -3.07 6.27 2.24
C VAL A 152 -4.17 7.25 1.88
N LEU A 153 -5.32 7.11 2.56
CA LEU A 153 -6.37 8.12 2.58
C LEU A 153 -6.07 9.15 3.66
N GLN A 154 -6.23 10.41 3.32
CA GLN A 154 -6.07 11.54 4.23
C GLN A 154 -7.10 12.64 3.94
N PRO A 155 -7.55 13.43 4.93
CA PRO A 155 -8.24 14.68 4.68
C PRO A 155 -7.38 15.62 3.83
N ALA A 156 -7.94 16.27 2.81
CA ALA A 156 -7.19 17.15 1.93
C ALA A 156 -6.68 18.41 2.66
N GLY A 157 -7.35 18.82 3.73
CA GLY A 157 -6.95 19.91 4.62
C GLY A 157 -5.95 19.52 5.71
N GLY A 158 -5.58 18.24 5.82
CA GLY A 158 -4.67 17.72 6.85
C GLY A 158 -5.38 17.19 8.09
N THR A 159 -6.40 17.90 8.57
CA THR A 159 -7.24 17.49 9.73
C THR A 159 -8.71 17.53 9.37
N LEU A 160 -9.51 16.85 10.18
CA LEU A 160 -10.95 16.76 10.06
C LEU A 160 -11.56 17.02 11.44
N ASP A 161 -12.76 17.57 11.51
CA ASP A 161 -13.52 17.60 12.74
C ASP A 161 -13.99 16.19 13.13
N ARG A 162 -13.94 15.83 14.42
CA ARG A 162 -14.30 14.49 14.90
C ARG A 162 -15.75 14.13 14.59
N ASP A 163 -16.69 15.06 14.85
CA ASP A 163 -18.10 14.80 14.58
C ASP A 163 -18.34 14.55 13.07
N THR A 164 -17.62 15.29 12.24
CA THR A 164 -17.61 15.08 10.78
C THR A 164 -17.05 13.72 10.42
N TRP A 165 -15.94 13.28 11.07
CA TRP A 165 -15.40 11.95 10.87
C TRP A 165 -16.41 10.85 11.23
N GLU A 166 -17.00 10.93 12.42
CA GLU A 166 -17.97 9.95 12.88
C GLU A 166 -19.21 9.87 11.95
N ALA A 167 -19.63 11.01 11.42
CA ALA A 167 -20.77 11.06 10.49
C ALA A 167 -20.45 10.49 9.09
N CYS A 168 -19.21 10.61 8.60
CA CYS A 168 -18.86 10.18 7.23
C CYS A 168 -18.07 8.87 7.18
N ARG A 169 -17.64 8.30 8.32
CA ARG A 169 -16.76 7.13 8.40
C ARG A 169 -17.27 5.96 7.56
N ASP A 170 -18.53 5.59 7.73
CA ASP A 170 -19.10 4.44 7.01
C ASP A 170 -19.13 4.68 5.49
N THR A 171 -19.47 5.90 5.05
CA THR A 171 -19.43 6.28 3.64
C THR A 171 -18.01 6.18 3.08
N LEU A 172 -17.00 6.66 3.82
CA LEU A 172 -15.60 6.58 3.39
C LEU A 172 -15.11 5.15 3.34
N LEU A 173 -15.42 4.32 4.35
CA LEU A 173 -15.06 2.90 4.33
C LEU A 173 -15.73 2.17 3.17
N ALA A 174 -16.99 2.50 2.83
CA ALA A 174 -17.66 1.96 1.64
C ALA A 174 -16.97 2.38 0.32
N ILE A 175 -16.52 3.64 0.20
CA ILE A 175 -15.73 4.09 -0.95
C ILE A 175 -14.42 3.30 -1.03
N LEU A 176 -13.69 3.16 0.09
CA LEU A 176 -12.42 2.43 0.15
C LEU A 176 -12.59 0.94 -0.19
N ASP A 177 -13.72 0.34 0.16
CA ASP A 177 -14.02 -1.05 -0.18
C ASP A 177 -14.14 -1.30 -1.69
N THR A 178 -14.47 -0.26 -2.46
CA THR A 178 -14.45 -0.32 -3.93
C THR A 178 -13.08 -0.17 -4.54
N ALA A 179 -12.07 0.23 -3.76
CA ALA A 179 -10.76 0.54 -4.29
C ALA A 179 -10.11 -0.69 -4.94
N ARG A 180 -9.45 -0.45 -6.08
CA ARG A 180 -8.70 -1.47 -6.82
C ARG A 180 -7.31 -0.92 -7.09
N PHE A 181 -6.34 -1.75 -6.80
CA PHE A 181 -4.93 -1.41 -6.94
C PHE A 181 -4.30 -2.38 -7.92
N GLY A 182 -3.93 -1.85 -9.08
CA GLY A 182 -3.13 -2.57 -10.07
C GLY A 182 -1.66 -2.20 -9.96
N ARG A 183 -0.87 -2.89 -10.76
CA ARG A 183 0.54 -2.57 -10.92
C ARG A 183 0.85 -2.49 -12.41
N ASN A 184 0.95 -1.27 -12.92
CA ASN A 184 1.34 -1.02 -14.29
C ASN A 184 2.85 -0.92 -14.48
N ALA A 185 3.60 -0.92 -13.39
CA ALA A 185 4.98 -0.58 -13.40
C ALA A 185 5.88 -1.64 -12.76
N MET A 186 7.12 -1.49 -13.10
CA MET A 186 8.28 -2.15 -12.51
C MET A 186 8.33 -1.95 -11.00
N THR A 187 8.62 -3.01 -10.27
CA THR A 187 8.89 -2.94 -8.82
C THR A 187 10.29 -2.37 -8.57
N GLU A 188 10.57 -1.95 -7.32
CA GLU A 188 11.94 -1.60 -6.93
C GLU A 188 12.94 -2.71 -7.27
N GLN A 189 12.63 -3.96 -6.94
CA GLN A 189 13.50 -5.09 -7.24
C GLN A 189 13.73 -5.27 -8.75
N GLN A 190 12.68 -5.16 -9.56
CA GLN A 190 12.82 -5.22 -11.01
C GLN A 190 13.67 -4.07 -11.57
N ALA A 191 13.57 -2.88 -10.97
CA ALA A 191 14.43 -1.76 -11.34
C ALA A 191 15.89 -2.01 -10.96
N ILE A 192 16.13 -2.58 -9.76
CA ILE A 192 17.47 -2.98 -9.30
C ILE A 192 18.05 -4.05 -10.23
N ASP A 193 17.28 -5.07 -10.59
CA ASP A 193 17.71 -6.16 -11.48
C ASP A 193 18.08 -5.64 -12.87
N ALA A 194 17.25 -4.73 -13.43
CA ALA A 194 17.52 -4.10 -14.71
C ALA A 194 18.81 -3.24 -14.67
N ALA A 195 18.99 -2.45 -13.62
CA ALA A 195 20.19 -1.64 -13.44
C ALA A 195 21.44 -2.50 -13.20
N SER A 196 21.30 -3.61 -12.43
CA SER A 196 22.39 -4.56 -12.16
C SER A 196 22.90 -5.22 -13.43
N ALA A 197 22.01 -5.53 -14.37
CA ALA A 197 22.37 -6.08 -15.67
C ALA A 197 23.22 -5.12 -16.53
N ALA A 198 23.10 -3.81 -16.27
CA ALA A 198 23.86 -2.75 -16.95
C ALA A 198 25.10 -2.27 -16.17
N TYR A 199 25.29 -2.74 -14.92
CA TYR A 199 26.38 -2.34 -14.05
C TYR A 199 27.39 -3.48 -13.86
N ASP A 200 28.60 -3.26 -14.31
CA ASP A 200 29.73 -4.23 -14.23
C ASP A 200 30.55 -4.09 -12.93
N GLY A 201 30.21 -3.14 -12.05
CA GLY A 201 30.91 -2.89 -10.80
C GLY A 201 30.46 -3.79 -9.66
N GLN A 202 31.24 -3.81 -8.59
CA GLN A 202 30.89 -4.49 -7.33
C GLN A 202 30.14 -3.51 -6.41
N TYR A 203 29.16 -4.02 -5.69
CA TYR A 203 28.39 -3.27 -4.69
C TYR A 203 28.01 -4.16 -3.49
N ASP A 204 27.80 -3.53 -2.35
CA ASP A 204 27.38 -4.18 -1.10
C ASP A 204 25.88 -3.95 -0.86
N ILE A 205 25.36 -2.80 -1.30
CA ILE A 205 23.98 -2.38 -1.12
C ILE A 205 23.45 -1.82 -2.44
N ALA A 206 22.23 -2.22 -2.79
CA ALA A 206 21.45 -1.63 -3.88
C ALA A 206 20.07 -1.21 -3.35
N TYR A 207 19.61 -0.06 -3.76
CA TYR A 207 18.25 0.38 -3.49
C TYR A 207 17.71 1.23 -4.64
N GLY A 208 16.41 1.18 -4.84
CA GLY A 208 15.68 1.93 -5.85
C GLY A 208 14.80 3.01 -5.19
N ARG A 209 14.64 4.12 -5.88
CA ARG A 209 13.71 5.17 -5.47
C ARG A 209 12.94 5.67 -6.69
N TYR A 210 11.62 5.52 -6.67
CA TYR A 210 10.78 6.04 -7.74
C TYR A 210 10.68 7.56 -7.64
N ASN A 211 10.85 8.24 -8.78
CA ASN A 211 10.72 9.69 -8.87
C ASN A 211 9.45 10.03 -9.65
N VAL A 212 8.44 10.52 -8.93
CA VAL A 212 7.15 10.94 -9.49
C VAL A 212 7.30 12.04 -10.55
N ALA A 213 8.32 12.90 -10.41
CA ALA A 213 8.48 14.05 -11.32
C ALA A 213 8.82 13.66 -12.76
N ASP A 214 9.59 12.59 -12.95
CA ASP A 214 10.02 12.10 -14.26
C ASP A 214 9.52 10.69 -14.60
N GLY A 215 8.76 10.07 -13.69
CA GLY A 215 8.17 8.76 -13.87
C GLY A 215 9.19 7.62 -13.98
N LYS A 216 10.34 7.74 -13.31
CA LYS A 216 11.45 6.79 -13.42
C LYS A 216 11.98 6.37 -12.06
N TRP A 217 12.61 5.20 -12.03
CA TRP A 217 13.39 4.77 -10.89
C TRP A 217 14.80 5.36 -10.94
N THR A 218 15.30 5.78 -9.79
CA THR A 218 16.73 6.00 -9.57
C THR A 218 17.24 4.84 -8.73
N VAL A 219 18.08 4.00 -9.32
CA VAL A 219 18.75 2.90 -8.64
C VAL A 219 20.14 3.37 -8.24
N THR A 220 20.52 3.12 -6.99
CA THR A 220 21.82 3.45 -6.43
C THR A 220 22.49 2.19 -5.95
N PHE A 221 23.71 1.98 -6.41
CA PHE A 221 24.62 0.94 -5.94
C PHE A 221 25.71 1.57 -5.07
N ASN A 222 25.86 1.12 -3.85
CA ASN A 222 26.85 1.59 -2.93
C ASN A 222 27.88 0.49 -2.65
N ARG A 223 29.15 0.86 -2.65
CA ARG A 223 30.25 0.02 -2.19
C ARG A 223 31.00 0.74 -1.08
N SER A 224 31.02 0.12 0.09
CA SER A 224 31.75 0.61 1.25
C SER A 224 33.04 -0.19 1.41
N VAL A 225 34.19 0.48 1.28
CA VAL A 225 35.49 -0.11 1.54
C VAL A 225 36.12 0.63 2.70
N VAL A 226 36.47 -0.10 3.76
CA VAL A 226 37.07 0.50 4.97
C VAL A 226 38.35 1.30 4.61
N GLY A 227 38.38 2.56 5.00
CA GLY A 227 39.48 3.48 4.73
C GLY A 227 39.54 4.09 3.33
N GLN A 228 38.48 3.91 2.52
CA GLN A 228 38.34 4.53 1.21
C GLN A 228 37.07 5.37 1.15
N GLU A 229 37.04 6.37 0.23
CA GLU A 229 35.85 7.11 -0.08
C GLU A 229 34.74 6.19 -0.59
N GLN A 230 33.53 6.35 -0.10
CA GLN A 230 32.38 5.56 -0.56
C GLN A 230 32.13 5.80 -2.05
N LYS A 231 32.15 4.73 -2.82
CA LYS A 231 31.84 4.78 -4.26
C LYS A 231 30.37 4.43 -4.47
N SER A 232 29.66 5.31 -5.14
CA SER A 232 28.26 5.11 -5.51
C SER A 232 28.11 5.19 -7.02
N ALA A 233 27.36 4.27 -7.61
CA ALA A 233 26.92 4.35 -9.00
C ALA A 233 25.39 4.53 -9.03
N ARG A 234 24.91 5.37 -9.93
CA ARG A 234 23.49 5.67 -10.03
C ARG A 234 22.98 5.46 -11.45
N PHE A 235 21.79 4.92 -11.55
CA PHE A 235 21.12 4.64 -12.82
C PHE A 235 19.70 5.14 -12.79
N SER A 236 19.24 5.67 -13.92
CA SER A 236 17.83 5.91 -14.17
C SER A 236 17.25 4.70 -14.92
N VAL A 237 16.14 4.17 -14.43
CA VAL A 237 15.43 3.03 -15.02
C VAL A 237 13.99 3.46 -15.30
N SER A 238 13.59 3.44 -16.58
CA SER A 238 12.22 3.75 -16.96
C SER A 238 11.31 2.52 -16.81
N PRO A 239 9.98 2.70 -16.72
CA PRO A 239 9.03 1.61 -16.56
C PRO A 239 9.08 0.53 -17.65
N ASP A 240 9.56 0.89 -18.85
CA ASP A 240 9.82 -0.04 -19.96
C ASP A 240 11.17 -0.77 -19.85
N GLY A 241 11.89 -0.61 -18.75
CA GLY A 241 13.16 -1.29 -18.46
C GLY A 241 14.41 -0.65 -19.08
N LYS A 242 14.28 0.52 -19.72
CA LYS A 242 15.45 1.21 -20.28
C LYS A 242 16.31 1.82 -19.19
N VAL A 243 17.59 1.43 -19.17
CA VAL A 243 18.59 1.87 -18.20
C VAL A 243 19.49 2.94 -18.77
N SER A 244 19.80 3.97 -17.97
CA SER A 244 20.78 5.02 -18.32
C SER A 244 21.60 5.36 -17.08
N ALA A 245 22.93 5.42 -17.21
CA ALA A 245 23.79 5.86 -16.13
C ALA A 245 23.55 7.34 -15.82
N LEU A 246 23.52 7.67 -14.54
CA LEU A 246 23.42 9.04 -14.05
C LEU A 246 24.81 9.54 -13.63
N PRO A 247 25.09 10.85 -13.76
CA PRO A 247 26.34 11.41 -13.33
C PRO A 247 26.50 11.23 -11.81
N TYR A 248 27.76 11.00 -11.39
CA TYR A 248 28.12 10.94 -9.99
C TYR A 248 27.86 12.29 -9.30
N VAL A 249 27.09 12.26 -8.22
CA VAL A 249 26.92 13.43 -7.35
C VAL A 249 27.68 13.14 -6.07
N SER A 250 28.80 13.79 -5.87
CA SER A 250 29.51 13.79 -4.59
C SER A 250 28.62 14.47 -3.56
N GLU A 251 28.11 13.72 -2.60
CA GLU A 251 27.51 14.33 -1.40
C GLU A 251 28.63 15.03 -0.63
N LYS A 252 28.52 16.36 -0.51
CA LYS A 252 29.45 17.16 0.28
C LYS A 252 28.99 17.21 1.72
#